data_260b4e76f99beaf10578599f06e82a93
#
_entry.id   260b4e76f99beaf10578599f06e82a93
#
_cell.length_a   1.000
_cell.length_b   1.000
_cell.length_c   1.000
_cell.angle_alpha   90.00
_cell.angle_beta   90.00
_cell.angle_gamma   90.00
#
_symmetry.space_group_name_H-M   'P 1'
#
loop_
_entity.id
_entity.type
_entity.pdbx_description
1 polymer ?
#
loop_
_entity_poly.entity_id
_entity_poly.type
_entity_poly.pdbx_seq_one_letter_code
_entity_poly.pdbx_strand_id
1 'polypeptide(L)'
;ALITPVAPTTAFRIGEKITNPLDMYLSDVHVVAVNLAGIPALSVPCGMSNGLPIGMQIMGPHLSEETLLRIGHMYQSQTDWHTKHPPCWDDEL
;
A
#
# COMPACT_ATOMS: atom_id res chain seq x y z
N ALA A 1 -12.12 7.61 -8.84
CA ALA A 1 -11.04 7.29 -7.89
C ALA A 1 -9.67 7.57 -8.52
N LEU A 2 -8.71 7.92 -7.68
CA LEU A 2 -7.33 8.09 -8.08
C LEU A 2 -6.51 6.90 -7.58
N ILE A 3 -5.52 6.48 -8.37
CA ILE A 3 -4.69 5.33 -8.04
C ILE A 3 -3.22 5.76 -8.02
N THR A 4 -2.51 5.43 -6.93
CA THR A 4 -1.07 5.69 -6.79
C THR A 4 -0.41 4.50 -6.08
N PRO A 5 0.94 4.39 -6.12
CA PRO A 5 1.62 3.49 -5.18
C PRO A 5 1.36 3.93 -3.74
N VAL A 6 1.35 3.00 -2.80
CA VAL A 6 1.25 3.34 -1.37
C VAL A 6 2.58 3.93 -0.89
N ALA A 7 3.69 3.33 -1.31
CA ALA A 7 5.03 3.76 -0.94
C ALA A 7 5.95 3.72 -2.17
N PRO A 8 7.04 4.49 -2.18
CA PRO A 8 7.94 4.50 -3.34
C PRO A 8 8.72 3.20 -3.53
N THR A 9 8.85 2.38 -2.48
CA THR A 9 9.57 1.11 -2.54
C THR A 9 8.83 0.03 -1.77
N THR A 10 9.26 -1.22 -1.93
CA THR A 10 8.81 -2.31 -1.06
C THR A 10 9.35 -2.12 0.36
N ALA A 11 8.97 -3.01 1.28
CA ALA A 11 9.41 -2.93 2.67
C ALA A 11 10.94 -2.91 2.77
N PHE A 12 11.47 -2.13 3.72
CA PHE A 12 12.89 -2.04 3.99
C PHE A 12 13.23 -2.85 5.25
N ARG A 13 14.53 -3.11 5.46
CA ARG A 13 15.00 -3.85 6.64
C ARG A 13 14.79 -3.03 7.91
N ILE A 14 14.57 -3.71 9.02
CA ILE A 14 14.45 -3.06 10.32
C ILE A 14 15.70 -2.24 10.59
N GLY A 15 15.50 -0.94 10.89
CA GLY A 15 16.59 -0.01 11.17
C GLY A 15 17.28 0.60 9.94
N GLU A 16 16.96 0.14 8.74
CA GLU A 16 17.65 0.57 7.52
C GLU A 16 17.51 2.07 7.26
N LYS A 17 16.39 2.67 7.61
CA LYS A 17 16.11 4.10 7.34
C LYS A 17 16.11 4.98 8.58
N ILE A 18 16.54 4.46 9.72
CA ILE A 18 16.53 5.21 10.99
C ILE A 18 17.51 6.37 10.98
N THR A 19 18.68 6.21 10.35
CA THR A 19 19.76 7.20 10.40
C THR A 19 19.56 8.39 9.48
N ASN A 20 18.61 8.33 8.55
CA ASN A 20 18.34 9.40 7.60
C ASN A 20 16.87 9.80 7.66
N PRO A 21 16.54 10.93 8.36
CA PRO A 21 15.15 11.38 8.44
C PRO A 21 14.49 11.65 7.09
N LEU A 22 15.27 12.08 6.08
CA LEU A 22 14.73 12.32 4.75
C LEU A 22 14.24 11.04 4.10
N ASP A 23 14.96 9.92 4.27
CA ASP A 23 14.53 8.62 3.74
C ASP A 23 13.20 8.18 4.35
N MET A 24 13.03 8.37 5.67
CA MET A 24 11.77 8.07 6.33
C MET A 24 10.63 8.95 5.81
N TYR A 25 10.90 10.23 5.62
CA TYR A 25 9.92 11.16 5.08
C TYR A 25 9.49 10.76 3.67
N LEU A 26 10.45 10.41 2.80
CA LEU A 26 10.16 10.04 1.42
C LEU A 26 9.40 8.72 1.33
N SER A 27 9.52 7.82 2.31
CA SER A 27 8.76 6.57 2.30
C SER A 27 7.26 6.80 2.49
N ASP A 28 6.85 7.95 3.03
CA ASP A 28 5.45 8.30 3.27
C ASP A 28 4.91 9.30 2.24
N VAL A 29 5.68 9.64 1.21
CA VAL A 29 5.36 10.75 0.31
C VAL A 29 4.00 10.60 -0.38
N HIS A 30 3.57 9.36 -0.67
CA HIS A 30 2.31 9.12 -1.37
C HIS A 30 1.08 9.11 -0.46
N VAL A 31 1.26 9.09 0.87
CA VAL A 31 0.13 9.03 1.81
C VAL A 31 -0.07 10.30 2.61
N VAL A 32 0.93 11.17 2.71
CA VAL A 32 0.86 12.40 3.50
C VAL A 32 -0.25 13.33 2.99
N ALA A 33 -0.34 13.53 1.68
CA ALA A 33 -1.35 14.40 1.09
C ALA A 33 -2.77 13.90 1.36
N VAL A 34 -2.98 12.59 1.35
CA VAL A 34 -4.28 11.97 1.64
C VAL A 34 -4.68 12.25 3.08
N ASN A 35 -3.74 12.10 4.03
CA ASN A 35 -4.00 12.37 5.44
C ASN A 35 -4.31 13.84 5.68
N LEU A 36 -3.57 14.75 5.04
CA LEU A 36 -3.80 16.19 5.20
C LEU A 36 -5.10 16.64 4.57
N ALA A 37 -5.49 16.05 3.45
CA ALA A 37 -6.75 16.37 2.78
C ALA A 37 -7.97 15.78 3.49
N GLY A 38 -7.78 14.76 4.33
CA GLY A 38 -8.88 14.12 5.04
C GLY A 38 -9.78 13.28 4.14
N ILE A 39 -9.28 12.80 3.01
CA ILE A 39 -10.05 11.96 2.10
C ILE A 39 -9.79 10.48 2.39
N PRO A 40 -10.76 9.59 2.08
CA PRO A 40 -10.55 8.17 2.29
C PRO A 40 -9.61 7.56 1.26
N ALA A 41 -8.87 6.55 1.69
CA ALA A 41 -7.98 5.79 0.83
C ALA A 41 -7.93 4.33 1.29
N LEU A 42 -7.71 3.43 0.35
CA LEU A 42 -7.62 2.00 0.60
C LEU A 42 -6.32 1.48 0.00
N SER A 43 -5.61 0.65 0.74
CA SER A 43 -4.40 0.00 0.25
C SER A 43 -4.71 -1.46 -0.07
N VAL A 44 -4.38 -1.90 -1.27
CA VAL A 44 -4.54 -3.30 -1.68
C VAL A 44 -3.24 -3.79 -2.32
N PRO A 45 -2.89 -5.07 -2.15
CA PRO A 45 -1.71 -5.61 -2.82
C PRO A 45 -1.95 -5.71 -4.34
N CYS A 46 -0.95 -5.33 -5.13
CA CYS A 46 -1.06 -5.34 -6.59
C CYS A 46 0.11 -6.03 -7.29
N GLY A 47 1.05 -6.59 -6.55
CA GLY A 47 2.18 -7.28 -7.14
C GLY A 47 3.22 -7.67 -6.11
N MET A 48 4.32 -8.21 -6.59
CA MET A 48 5.47 -8.60 -5.76
C MET A 48 6.75 -8.14 -6.44
N SER A 49 7.73 -7.75 -5.64
CA SER A 49 9.07 -7.41 -6.11
C SER A 49 10.08 -8.02 -5.16
N ASN A 50 10.98 -8.85 -5.68
CA ASN A 50 12.00 -9.54 -4.88
C ASN A 50 11.39 -10.31 -3.69
N GLY A 51 10.20 -10.90 -3.89
CA GLY A 51 9.49 -11.64 -2.85
C GLY A 51 8.74 -10.77 -1.85
N LEU A 52 8.72 -9.46 -2.03
CA LEU A 52 8.03 -8.54 -1.13
C LEU A 52 6.80 -7.93 -1.80
N PRO A 53 5.69 -7.75 -1.07
CA PRO A 53 4.46 -7.22 -1.66
C PRO A 53 4.58 -5.75 -2.04
N ILE A 54 3.85 -5.37 -3.08
CA ILE A 54 3.70 -4.01 -3.55
C ILE A 54 2.26 -3.58 -3.30
N GLY A 55 2.08 -2.41 -2.67
CA GLY A 55 0.76 -1.86 -2.39
C GLY A 55 0.31 -0.85 -3.42
N MET A 56 -0.99 -0.85 -3.70
CA MET A 56 -1.65 0.14 -4.54
C MET A 56 -2.61 0.93 -3.66
N GLN A 57 -2.57 2.26 -3.75
CA GLN A 57 -3.48 3.14 -3.01
C GLN A 57 -4.61 3.60 -3.93
N ILE A 58 -5.85 3.42 -3.48
CA ILE A 58 -7.06 3.87 -4.17
C ILE A 58 -7.66 4.98 -3.33
N MET A 59 -7.79 6.19 -3.89
CA MET A 59 -8.30 7.37 -3.20
C MET A 59 -9.62 7.81 -3.81
N GLY A 60 -10.49 8.37 -2.98
CA GLY A 60 -11.77 8.89 -3.45
C GLY A 60 -12.18 10.16 -2.71
N PRO A 61 -13.28 10.80 -3.14
CA PRO A 61 -13.77 11.99 -2.47
C PRO A 61 -14.24 11.70 -1.06
N HIS A 62 -14.48 12.76 -0.29
CA HIS A 62 -14.92 12.66 1.10
C HIS A 62 -16.17 11.75 1.21
N LEU A 63 -16.16 10.85 2.21
CA LEU A 63 -17.26 9.91 2.50
C LEU A 63 -17.51 8.86 1.40
N SER A 64 -16.49 8.53 0.59
CA SER A 64 -16.61 7.51 -0.47
C SER A 64 -16.05 6.14 -0.07
N GLU A 65 -15.96 5.83 1.22
CA GLU A 65 -15.39 4.57 1.72
C GLU A 65 -16.06 3.35 1.10
N GLU A 66 -17.39 3.34 0.98
CA GLU A 66 -18.10 2.23 0.38
C GLU A 66 -17.67 1.98 -1.06
N THR A 67 -17.53 3.07 -1.83
CA THR A 67 -17.08 2.98 -3.22
C THR A 67 -15.67 2.41 -3.31
N LEU A 68 -14.77 2.86 -2.43
CA LEU A 68 -13.38 2.37 -2.41
C LEU A 68 -13.31 0.89 -2.04
N LEU A 69 -14.09 0.46 -1.06
CA LEU A 69 -14.15 -0.95 -0.67
C LEU A 69 -14.69 -1.80 -1.81
N ARG A 70 -15.68 -1.30 -2.54
CA ARG A 70 -16.23 -2.00 -3.71
C ARG A 70 -15.20 -2.12 -4.82
N ILE A 71 -14.46 -1.05 -5.11
CA ILE A 71 -13.39 -1.08 -6.12
C ILE A 71 -12.32 -2.08 -5.72
N GLY A 72 -11.88 -2.06 -4.45
CA GLY A 72 -10.89 -3.00 -3.95
C GLY A 72 -11.34 -4.44 -4.06
N HIS A 73 -12.60 -4.72 -3.72
CA HIS A 73 -13.17 -6.06 -3.84
C HIS A 73 -13.23 -6.53 -5.29
N MET A 74 -13.64 -5.64 -6.20
CA MET A 74 -13.67 -5.96 -7.63
C MET A 74 -12.27 -6.25 -8.15
N TYR A 75 -11.27 -5.50 -7.73
CA TYR A 75 -9.89 -5.75 -8.10
C TYR A 75 -9.42 -7.12 -7.61
N GLN A 76 -9.71 -7.45 -6.35
CA GLN A 76 -9.32 -8.74 -5.78
C GLN A 76 -10.07 -9.92 -6.41
N SER A 77 -11.24 -9.70 -6.99
CA SER A 77 -11.94 -10.75 -7.71
C SER A 77 -11.32 -11.08 -9.08
N GLN A 78 -10.48 -10.18 -9.61
CA GLN A 78 -9.81 -10.34 -10.90
C GLN A 78 -8.32 -10.69 -10.76
N THR A 79 -7.78 -10.65 -9.54
CA THR A 79 -6.37 -10.92 -9.25
C THR A 79 -6.27 -11.80 -8.02
N ASP A 80 -5.07 -12.35 -7.77
CA ASP A 80 -4.82 -13.17 -6.59
C ASP A 80 -3.68 -12.63 -5.71
N TRP A 81 -3.27 -11.38 -5.91
CA TRP A 81 -2.17 -10.79 -5.13
C TRP A 81 -2.43 -10.78 -3.63
N HIS A 82 -3.70 -10.62 -3.22
CA HIS A 82 -4.08 -10.61 -1.80
C HIS A 82 -3.93 -11.98 -1.13
N THR A 83 -3.78 -13.05 -1.90
CA THR A 83 -3.56 -14.40 -1.37
C THR A 83 -2.09 -14.78 -1.29
N LYS A 84 -1.20 -13.94 -1.83
CA LYS A 84 0.24 -14.18 -1.83
C LYS A 84 0.87 -13.71 -0.52
N HIS A 85 1.90 -14.40 -0.09
CA HIS A 85 2.63 -14.07 1.14
C HIS A 85 4.13 -13.94 0.85
N PRO A 86 4.87 -13.15 1.66
CA PRO A 86 6.32 -13.14 1.56
C PRO A 86 6.91 -14.53 1.83
N PRO A 87 8.08 -14.86 1.26
CA PRO A 87 8.65 -16.20 1.43
C PRO A 87 8.86 -16.64 2.88
N CYS A 88 9.11 -15.67 3.80
CA CYS A 88 9.32 -15.99 5.22
C CYS A 88 8.01 -16.22 5.99
N TRP A 89 6.85 -16.00 5.38
CA TRP A 89 5.55 -16.10 6.06
C TRP A 89 5.30 -17.48 6.62
N ASP A 90 5.53 -18.51 5.79
CA ASP A 90 5.26 -19.89 6.17
C ASP A 90 6.31 -20.44 7.14
N ASP A 91 7.52 -19.90 7.12
CA ASP A 91 8.62 -20.33 7.97
C ASP A 91 8.42 -19.96 9.45
N GLU A 92 7.62 -18.92 9.73
CA GLU A 92 7.36 -18.43 11.07
C GLU A 92 6.11 -19.05 11.70
N LEU A 93 5.34 -19.73 10.92
CA LEU A 93 4.11 -20.37 11.36
C LEU A 93 4.33 -21.87 11.59
#